data_5c8f474c0dfbc0952df9422cab65ae13
#
_entry.id   5c8f474c0dfbc0952df9422cab65ae13
#
_cell.length_a   1.000
_cell.length_b   1.000
_cell.length_c   1.000
_cell.angle_alpha   90.00
_cell.angle_beta   90.00
_cell.angle_gamma   90.00
#
_symmetry.space_group_name_H-M   'P 1'
#
loop_
_entity.id
_entity.type
_entity.pdbx_description
1 polymer ?
#
loop_
_entity_poly.entity_id
_entity_poly.type
_entity_poly.pdbx_seq_one_letter_code
_entity_poly.pdbx_strand_id
1 'polypeptide(L)'
;MKRRDFLALGGASMAGLLAGCDARGEWARPLLELAERQNERLERALLRPRVRDHPAGHRPAGDRLPAYYVSDSVPVWDPAVRGAWRLEVSGLVRTPVRLDLESLMRLPAVTQRVNHYCVEGWTAVTEWTGVRVAELARRVEPLPGARYVDFESFDSGYHESWDLESALHPQTLIAYGYEGRRLDPRRGAPARLHSPVKLGYKSVKYLTRVVFLPERSGGYWSDRGYEWYAGT
;
A
#
# COMPACT_ATOMS: atom_id res chain seq x y z
N MET A 1 0.59 46.88 -19.81
CA MET A 1 -0.05 45.71 -20.45
C MET A 1 -1.41 46.14 -20.94
N LYS A 2 -1.68 46.05 -22.23
CA LYS A 2 -2.98 46.47 -22.79
C LYS A 2 -4.04 45.39 -22.49
N ARG A 3 -5.31 45.81 -22.36
CA ARG A 3 -6.43 44.87 -22.08
C ARG A 3 -6.47 43.67 -23.05
N ARG A 4 -6.10 43.91 -24.31
CA ARG A 4 -6.02 42.86 -25.34
C ARG A 4 -4.94 41.82 -25.06
N ASP A 5 -3.79 42.24 -24.51
CA ASP A 5 -2.67 41.36 -24.20
C ASP A 5 -3.02 40.43 -22.99
N PHE A 6 -3.75 40.99 -22.03
CA PHE A 6 -4.27 40.23 -20.88
C PHE A 6 -5.30 39.16 -21.30
N LEU A 7 -6.23 39.53 -22.20
CA LEU A 7 -7.22 38.60 -22.73
C LEU A 7 -6.60 37.51 -23.63
N ALA A 8 -5.59 37.87 -24.41
CA ALA A 8 -4.85 36.92 -25.24
C ALA A 8 -4.03 35.93 -24.38
N LEU A 9 -3.38 36.38 -23.31
CA LEU A 9 -2.70 35.50 -22.34
C LEU A 9 -3.67 34.63 -21.60
N GLY A 10 -4.82 35.15 -21.14
CA GLY A 10 -5.86 34.37 -20.48
C GLY A 10 -6.50 33.32 -21.39
N GLY A 11 -6.74 33.69 -22.65
CA GLY A 11 -7.24 32.75 -23.68
C GLY A 11 -6.24 31.65 -24.03
N ALA A 12 -4.96 31.98 -24.16
CA ALA A 12 -3.90 31.00 -24.42
C ALA A 12 -3.70 30.04 -23.23
N SER A 13 -3.77 30.56 -22.00
CA SER A 13 -3.69 29.73 -20.78
C SER A 13 -4.89 28.78 -20.65
N MET A 14 -6.10 29.23 -21.00
CA MET A 14 -7.31 28.40 -20.94
C MET A 14 -7.34 27.36 -22.06
N ALA A 15 -6.88 27.71 -23.27
CA ALA A 15 -6.71 26.74 -24.36
C ALA A 15 -5.64 25.68 -24.03
N GLY A 16 -4.56 26.06 -23.37
CA GLY A 16 -3.54 25.11 -22.85
C GLY A 16 -4.10 24.16 -21.79
N LEU A 17 -4.96 24.66 -20.90
CA LEU A 17 -5.64 23.81 -19.89
C LEU A 17 -6.63 22.83 -20.52
N LEU A 18 -7.36 23.26 -21.56
CA LEU A 18 -8.32 22.40 -22.27
C LEU A 18 -7.63 21.36 -23.17
N ALA A 19 -6.49 21.71 -23.80
CA ALA A 19 -5.67 20.76 -24.54
C ALA A 19 -4.96 19.76 -23.62
N GLY A 20 -4.72 20.10 -22.36
CA GLY A 20 -4.15 19.22 -21.34
C GLY A 20 -5.06 18.10 -20.83
N CYS A 21 -6.35 18.10 -21.21
CA CYS A 21 -7.27 17.03 -20.83
C CYS A 21 -7.00 15.71 -21.56
N ASP A 22 -6.19 15.68 -22.61
CA ASP A 22 -5.69 14.46 -23.25
C ASP A 22 -4.21 14.23 -22.90
N ALA A 23 -3.94 14.07 -21.60
CA ALA A 23 -2.60 13.81 -21.06
C ALA A 23 -2.05 12.41 -21.40
N ARG A 24 -2.64 11.69 -22.36
CA ARG A 24 -2.19 10.38 -22.84
C ARG A 24 -1.03 10.48 -23.84
N GLY A 25 -0.65 11.69 -24.25
CA GLY A 25 0.50 11.90 -25.14
C GLY A 25 1.83 11.66 -24.44
N GLU A 26 2.78 10.98 -25.09
CA GLU A 26 4.14 10.74 -24.55
C GLU A 26 4.88 12.03 -24.17
N TRP A 27 4.54 13.15 -24.79
CA TRP A 27 5.10 14.48 -24.49
C TRP A 27 4.74 14.99 -23.06
N ALA A 28 3.60 14.57 -22.51
CA ALA A 28 3.15 14.98 -21.18
C ALA A 28 3.81 14.16 -20.05
N ARG A 29 4.35 12.99 -20.39
CA ARG A 29 4.94 12.05 -19.43
C ARG A 29 6.00 12.68 -18.52
N PRO A 30 7.01 13.42 -19.01
CA PRO A 30 8.00 14.05 -18.15
C PRO A 30 7.42 15.09 -17.17
N LEU A 31 6.36 15.80 -17.58
CA LEU A 31 5.66 16.78 -16.74
C LEU A 31 4.84 16.07 -15.65
N LEU A 32 4.16 14.98 -16.00
CA LEU A 32 3.40 14.16 -15.05
C LEU A 32 4.33 13.52 -14.03
N GLU A 33 5.46 12.97 -14.46
CA GLU A 33 6.48 12.40 -13.56
C GLU A 33 7.10 13.46 -12.64
N LEU A 34 7.29 14.70 -13.13
CA LEU A 34 7.76 15.81 -12.30
C LEU A 34 6.69 16.18 -11.27
N ALA A 35 5.43 16.30 -11.68
CA ALA A 35 4.31 16.61 -10.80
C ALA A 35 4.16 15.54 -9.71
N GLU A 36 4.22 14.26 -10.07
CA GLU A 36 4.17 13.13 -9.14
C GLU A 36 5.31 13.20 -8.11
N ARG A 37 6.55 13.45 -8.55
CA ARG A 37 7.68 13.63 -7.63
C ARG A 37 7.52 14.83 -6.68
N GLN A 38 6.91 15.92 -7.13
CA GLN A 38 6.63 17.07 -6.27
C GLN A 38 5.51 16.77 -5.27
N ASN A 39 4.44 16.11 -5.71
CA ASN A 39 3.36 15.66 -4.85
C ASN A 39 3.88 14.73 -3.76
N GLU A 40 4.67 13.71 -4.12
CA GLU A 40 5.29 12.80 -3.16
C GLU A 40 6.12 13.54 -2.09
N ARG A 41 6.90 14.55 -2.51
CA ARG A 41 7.68 15.36 -1.56
C ARG A 41 6.80 16.15 -0.61
N LEU A 42 5.73 16.75 -1.11
CA LEU A 42 4.76 17.48 -0.31
C LEU A 42 4.02 16.55 0.65
N GLU A 43 3.55 15.39 0.18
CA GLU A 43 2.88 14.39 1.01
C GLU A 43 3.80 13.89 2.11
N ARG A 44 5.05 13.54 1.82
CA ARG A 44 6.04 13.14 2.84
C ARG A 44 6.29 14.24 3.88
N ALA A 45 6.28 15.51 3.47
CA ALA A 45 6.48 16.63 4.37
C ALA A 45 5.26 16.92 5.25
N LEU A 46 4.06 16.80 4.70
CA LEU A 46 2.79 17.15 5.35
C LEU A 46 2.18 15.97 6.11
N LEU A 47 2.24 14.78 5.52
CA LEU A 47 1.62 13.55 6.03
C LEU A 47 2.68 12.68 6.72
N ARG A 48 3.52 13.29 7.57
CA ARG A 48 4.53 12.52 8.31
C ARG A 48 3.87 11.33 9.00
N PRO A 49 4.39 10.11 8.78
CA PRO A 49 3.84 8.92 9.40
C PRO A 49 3.87 9.05 10.93
N ARG A 50 2.73 9.34 11.53
CA ARG A 50 2.57 9.39 12.99
C ARG A 50 1.81 8.17 13.44
N VAL A 51 2.17 7.65 14.60
CA VAL A 51 1.35 6.63 15.26
C VAL A 51 -0.06 7.20 15.45
N ARG A 52 -1.05 6.48 14.97
CA ARG A 52 -2.47 6.88 15.03
C ARG A 52 -3.22 5.87 15.86
N ASP A 53 -3.63 6.31 17.05
CA ASP A 53 -4.53 5.52 17.88
C ASP A 53 -5.97 5.94 17.59
N HIS A 54 -6.83 4.96 17.41
CA HIS A 54 -8.26 5.23 17.35
C HIS A 54 -8.85 5.10 18.77
N PRO A 55 -9.52 6.14 19.29
CA PRO A 55 -10.19 6.03 20.61
C PRO A 55 -11.17 4.86 20.62
N ALA A 56 -11.11 4.06 21.66
CA ALA A 56 -11.95 2.88 21.87
C ALA A 56 -13.41 3.28 22.11
N GLY A 57 -14.15 3.72 21.11
CA GLY A 57 -15.53 4.16 21.34
C GLY A 57 -16.44 4.13 20.11
N HIS A 58 -15.91 4.36 18.95
CA HIS A 58 -16.70 4.37 17.71
C HIS A 58 -16.40 3.12 16.88
N ARG A 59 -17.18 2.09 17.09
CA ARG A 59 -17.24 0.94 16.19
C ARG A 59 -18.50 1.09 15.33
N PRO A 60 -18.40 1.24 14.01
CA PRO A 60 -19.55 1.05 13.15
C PRO A 60 -20.12 -0.34 13.41
N ALA A 61 -21.41 -0.45 13.56
CA ALA A 61 -22.07 -1.75 13.72
C ALA A 61 -21.84 -2.60 12.46
N GLY A 62 -21.22 -3.75 12.62
CA GLY A 62 -21.03 -4.74 11.57
C GLY A 62 -19.73 -4.58 10.75
N ASP A 63 -19.31 -5.68 10.13
CA ASP A 63 -18.17 -5.74 9.21
C ASP A 63 -18.57 -5.12 7.85
N ARG A 64 -18.28 -3.84 7.70
CA ARG A 64 -18.59 -3.07 6.50
C ARG A 64 -17.38 -2.90 5.56
N LEU A 65 -16.25 -3.51 5.86
CA LEU A 65 -15.09 -3.43 4.99
C LEU A 65 -15.37 -4.21 3.68
N PRO A 66 -15.46 -3.55 2.52
CA PRO A 66 -15.67 -4.24 1.25
C PRO A 66 -14.54 -5.23 0.94
N ALA A 67 -14.88 -6.28 0.19
CA ALA A 67 -13.92 -7.28 -0.25
C ALA A 67 -13.55 -7.04 -1.71
N TYR A 68 -12.45 -6.31 -1.95
CA TYR A 68 -11.90 -6.11 -3.29
C TYR A 68 -10.80 -7.14 -3.58
N TYR A 69 -10.76 -7.67 -4.79
CA TYR A 69 -9.73 -8.57 -5.32
C TYR A 69 -9.70 -8.42 -6.85
N VAL A 70 -8.63 -8.89 -7.49
CA VAL A 70 -8.43 -8.77 -8.95
C VAL A 70 -9.01 -9.96 -9.69
N SER A 71 -8.92 -11.15 -9.12
CA SER A 71 -9.49 -12.38 -9.70
C SER A 71 -11.01 -12.31 -9.80
N ASP A 72 -11.62 -13.07 -10.70
CA ASP A 72 -13.09 -13.15 -10.92
C ASP A 72 -13.86 -13.68 -9.69
N SER A 73 -13.17 -14.38 -8.82
CA SER A 73 -13.71 -14.93 -7.57
C SER A 73 -12.78 -14.66 -6.40
N VAL A 74 -13.29 -14.82 -5.17
CA VAL A 74 -12.49 -14.63 -3.95
C VAL A 74 -11.27 -15.54 -3.99
N PRO A 75 -10.03 -15.00 -3.99
CA PRO A 75 -8.83 -15.81 -4.00
C PRO A 75 -8.72 -16.66 -2.75
N VAL A 76 -8.45 -17.94 -2.93
CA VAL A 76 -8.23 -18.91 -1.85
C VAL A 76 -6.90 -19.60 -2.11
N TRP A 77 -6.05 -19.68 -1.10
CA TRP A 77 -4.82 -20.47 -1.21
C TRP A 77 -5.18 -21.96 -1.22
N ASP A 78 -4.92 -22.63 -2.31
CA ASP A 78 -5.10 -24.06 -2.43
C ASP A 78 -3.75 -24.79 -2.26
N PRO A 79 -3.53 -25.48 -1.12
CA PRO A 79 -2.30 -26.22 -0.88
C PRO A 79 -2.08 -27.39 -1.86
N ALA A 80 -3.14 -27.95 -2.44
CA ALA A 80 -3.02 -29.04 -3.40
C ALA A 80 -2.41 -28.57 -4.73
N VAL A 81 -2.64 -27.29 -5.10
CA VAL A 81 -2.13 -26.68 -6.34
C VAL A 81 -0.81 -25.95 -6.11
N ARG A 82 -0.70 -25.22 -4.99
CA ARG A 82 0.41 -24.27 -4.72
C ARG A 82 1.39 -24.75 -3.65
N GLY A 83 1.14 -25.91 -3.04
CA GLY A 83 1.88 -26.36 -1.86
C GLY A 83 1.51 -25.57 -0.59
N ALA A 84 2.25 -25.81 0.49
CA ALA A 84 2.05 -25.08 1.74
C ALA A 84 2.33 -23.58 1.54
N TRP A 85 1.43 -22.73 2.08
CA TRP A 85 1.64 -21.28 2.01
C TRP A 85 2.90 -20.85 2.77
N ARG A 86 3.65 -19.95 2.16
CA ARG A 86 4.82 -19.33 2.77
C ARG A 86 4.87 -17.85 2.43
N LEU A 87 5.34 -17.06 3.40
CA LEU A 87 5.75 -15.67 3.18
C LEU A 87 7.27 -15.67 2.92
N GLU A 88 7.67 -15.23 1.74
CA GLU A 88 9.05 -14.99 1.40
C GLU A 88 9.43 -13.55 1.71
N VAL A 89 10.54 -13.33 2.42
CA VAL A 89 11.13 -12.00 2.62
C VAL A 89 12.53 -12.00 2.01
N SER A 90 12.72 -11.19 0.98
CA SER A 90 13.91 -11.26 0.11
C SER A 90 14.31 -9.89 -0.48
N GLY A 91 15.15 -9.88 -1.51
CA GLY A 91 15.68 -8.70 -2.16
C GLY A 91 16.98 -8.20 -1.52
N LEU A 92 17.12 -6.89 -1.35
CA LEU A 92 18.30 -6.27 -0.73
C LEU A 92 18.32 -6.48 0.78
N VAL A 93 18.51 -7.72 1.20
CA VAL A 93 18.61 -8.15 2.60
C VAL A 93 19.82 -9.05 2.79
N ARG A 94 20.36 -9.09 4.02
CA ARG A 94 21.48 -9.97 4.36
C ARG A 94 21.08 -11.44 4.42
N THR A 95 19.93 -11.71 5.03
CA THR A 95 19.45 -13.08 5.33
C THR A 95 18.00 -13.23 4.88
N PRO A 96 17.74 -13.64 3.61
CA PRO A 96 16.39 -13.94 3.16
C PRO A 96 15.75 -15.05 4.00
N VAL A 97 14.45 -14.96 4.23
CA VAL A 97 13.72 -15.96 5.00
C VAL A 97 12.43 -16.39 4.29
N ARG A 98 11.99 -17.61 4.59
CA ARG A 98 10.67 -18.14 4.21
C ARG A 98 9.95 -18.62 5.46
N LEU A 99 8.81 -18.03 5.77
CA LEU A 99 8.02 -18.32 6.94
C LEU A 99 6.70 -18.98 6.53
N ASP A 100 6.38 -20.12 7.10
CA ASP A 100 5.01 -20.60 7.09
C ASP A 100 4.13 -19.78 8.07
N LEU A 101 2.83 -19.97 8.02
CA LEU A 101 1.91 -19.18 8.81
C LEU A 101 2.13 -19.34 10.32
N GLU A 102 2.47 -20.54 10.77
CA GLU A 102 2.74 -20.80 12.19
C GLU A 102 4.02 -20.10 12.64
N SER A 103 5.08 -20.14 11.82
CA SER A 103 6.34 -19.45 12.10
C SER A 103 6.14 -17.93 12.12
N LEU A 104 5.34 -17.38 11.20
CA LEU A 104 4.96 -15.98 11.21
C LEU A 104 4.23 -15.61 12.52
N MET A 105 3.31 -16.45 12.96
CA MET A 105 2.50 -16.22 14.16
C MET A 105 3.27 -16.38 15.48
N ARG A 106 4.40 -17.08 15.47
CA ARG A 106 5.32 -17.15 16.62
C ARG A 106 6.17 -15.92 16.83
N LEU A 107 6.22 -15.01 15.83
CA LEU A 107 6.92 -13.72 15.96
C LEU A 107 6.16 -12.77 16.89
N PRO A 108 6.85 -11.78 17.48
CA PRO A 108 6.18 -10.74 18.27
C PRO A 108 5.05 -10.09 17.50
N ALA A 109 3.83 -10.34 17.95
CA ALA A 109 2.60 -9.84 17.33
C ALA A 109 2.04 -8.64 18.08
N VAL A 110 1.29 -7.82 17.39
CA VAL A 110 0.50 -6.72 17.96
C VAL A 110 -0.92 -6.79 17.44
N THR A 111 -1.86 -6.34 18.28
CA THR A 111 -3.23 -6.04 17.86
C THR A 111 -3.40 -4.53 17.90
N GLN A 112 -3.90 -3.96 16.80
CA GLN A 112 -4.15 -2.53 16.72
C GLN A 112 -5.53 -2.24 16.13
N ARG A 113 -6.19 -1.25 16.70
CA ARG A 113 -7.47 -0.74 16.23
C ARG A 113 -7.25 0.63 15.60
N VAL A 114 -7.47 0.72 14.30
CA VAL A 114 -7.11 1.90 13.50
C VAL A 114 -8.15 2.19 12.43
N ASN A 115 -8.13 3.41 11.91
CA ASN A 115 -8.87 3.75 10.70
C ASN A 115 -8.26 3.08 9.47
N HIS A 116 -9.13 2.55 8.63
CA HIS A 116 -8.81 2.15 7.27
C HIS A 116 -9.46 3.16 6.33
N TYR A 117 -8.63 3.87 5.56
CA TYR A 117 -9.07 4.92 4.65
C TYR A 117 -9.11 4.39 3.21
N CYS A 118 -10.24 4.52 2.54
CA CYS A 118 -10.38 4.14 1.14
C CYS A 118 -10.28 5.35 0.21
N VAL A 119 -9.70 5.16 -0.97
CA VAL A 119 -9.64 6.18 -2.03
C VAL A 119 -11.04 6.60 -2.51
N GLU A 120 -12.06 5.76 -2.31
CA GLU A 120 -13.47 6.07 -2.60
C GLU A 120 -14.10 7.05 -1.57
N GLY A 121 -13.32 7.56 -0.62
CA GLY A 121 -13.77 8.58 0.34
C GLY A 121 -14.48 8.05 1.59
N TRP A 122 -14.57 6.74 1.80
CA TRP A 122 -15.09 6.16 3.03
C TRP A 122 -13.97 5.71 3.99
N THR A 123 -14.32 5.63 5.25
CA THR A 123 -13.41 5.19 6.33
C THR A 123 -14.11 4.13 7.18
N ALA A 124 -13.36 3.11 7.60
CA ALA A 124 -13.83 2.11 8.53
C ALA A 124 -12.84 1.96 9.70
N VAL A 125 -13.36 1.78 10.91
CA VAL A 125 -12.55 1.39 12.07
C VAL A 125 -12.38 -0.13 12.03
N THR A 126 -11.15 -0.59 12.05
CA THR A 126 -10.79 -2.00 11.90
C THR A 126 -9.77 -2.42 12.94
N GLU A 127 -9.88 -3.66 13.40
CA GLU A 127 -8.91 -4.25 14.32
C GLU A 127 -8.12 -5.35 13.63
N TRP A 128 -6.80 -5.21 13.63
CA TRP A 128 -5.88 -6.14 12.97
C TRP A 128 -4.88 -6.71 13.95
N THR A 129 -4.65 -8.01 13.85
CA THR A 129 -3.58 -8.71 14.57
C THR A 129 -2.53 -9.22 13.59
N GLY A 130 -1.26 -8.94 13.86
CA GLY A 130 -0.18 -9.37 12.98
C GLY A 130 1.22 -8.99 13.50
N VAL A 131 2.21 -9.24 12.67
CA VAL A 131 3.62 -8.92 12.92
C VAL A 131 3.98 -7.61 12.21
N ARG A 132 4.70 -6.72 12.88
CA ARG A 132 5.20 -5.50 12.25
C ARG A 132 6.18 -5.84 11.12
N VAL A 133 6.08 -5.14 10.00
CA VAL A 133 7.08 -5.27 8.93
C VAL A 133 8.48 -4.95 9.45
N ALA A 134 8.61 -3.99 10.36
CA ALA A 134 9.87 -3.66 11.02
C ALA A 134 10.48 -4.85 11.79
N GLU A 135 9.66 -5.74 12.37
CA GLU A 135 10.15 -6.96 13.03
C GLU A 135 10.73 -7.96 12.01
N LEU A 136 10.10 -8.10 10.84
CA LEU A 136 10.65 -8.90 9.74
C LEU A 136 11.94 -8.27 9.20
N ALA A 137 11.96 -6.95 9.00
CA ALA A 137 13.15 -6.22 8.55
C ALA A 137 14.33 -6.43 9.50
N ARG A 138 14.12 -6.36 10.83
CA ARG A 138 15.16 -6.62 11.82
C ARG A 138 15.77 -8.01 11.70
N ARG A 139 15.01 -9.02 11.25
CA ARG A 139 15.46 -10.40 11.08
C ARG A 139 16.23 -10.64 9.79
N VAL A 140 15.82 -9.95 8.71
CA VAL A 140 16.44 -10.12 7.40
C VAL A 140 17.58 -9.15 7.14
N GLU A 141 17.74 -8.13 7.99
CA GLU A 141 18.79 -7.10 7.93
C GLU A 141 18.88 -6.44 6.55
N PRO A 142 17.98 -5.49 6.20
CA PRO A 142 18.04 -4.78 4.93
C PRO A 142 19.40 -4.13 4.71
N LEU A 143 19.94 -4.25 3.50
CA LEU A 143 21.20 -3.63 3.12
C LEU A 143 21.04 -2.11 2.95
N PRO A 144 22.11 -1.32 3.06
CA PRO A 144 22.04 0.16 3.00
C PRO A 144 21.43 0.72 1.71
N GLY A 145 21.41 -0.05 0.62
CA GLY A 145 20.78 0.32 -0.64
C GLY A 145 19.26 0.10 -0.69
N ALA A 146 18.67 -0.58 0.30
CA ALA A 146 17.24 -0.81 0.34
C ALA A 146 16.51 0.49 0.71
N ARG A 147 15.69 1.01 -0.20
CA ARG A 147 14.92 2.24 -0.02
C ARG A 147 13.41 2.04 -0.17
N TYR A 148 13.02 0.94 -0.76
CA TYR A 148 11.63 0.58 -1.02
C TYR A 148 11.36 -0.86 -0.62
N VAL A 149 10.09 -1.19 -0.44
CA VAL A 149 9.63 -2.56 -0.18
C VAL A 149 8.47 -2.84 -1.10
N ASP A 150 8.55 -3.89 -1.91
CA ASP A 150 7.44 -4.39 -2.70
C ASP A 150 6.73 -5.51 -1.96
N PHE A 151 5.41 -5.45 -1.95
CA PHE A 151 4.53 -6.44 -1.33
C PHE A 151 3.75 -7.12 -2.45
N GLU A 152 3.96 -8.43 -2.62
CA GLU A 152 3.37 -9.18 -3.72
C GLU A 152 2.32 -10.19 -3.25
N SER A 153 1.23 -10.22 -4.00
CA SER A 153 0.06 -11.08 -3.79
C SER A 153 0.12 -12.34 -4.64
N PHE A 154 -0.62 -13.37 -4.24
CA PHE A 154 -0.97 -14.46 -5.16
C PHE A 154 -2.24 -14.20 -5.98
N ASP A 155 -2.93 -13.09 -5.76
CA ASP A 155 -4.05 -12.63 -6.59
C ASP A 155 -3.50 -11.93 -7.84
N SER A 156 -3.68 -12.53 -8.99
CA SER A 156 -3.38 -12.10 -10.38
C SER A 156 -2.55 -10.81 -10.56
N GLY A 157 -1.25 -10.89 -10.26
CA GLY A 157 -0.31 -9.78 -10.49
C GLY A 157 -0.51 -8.57 -9.58
N TYR A 158 -1.30 -8.68 -8.51
CA TYR A 158 -1.45 -7.59 -7.57
C TYR A 158 -0.20 -7.45 -6.71
N HIS A 159 0.42 -6.29 -6.78
CA HIS A 159 1.53 -5.88 -5.92
C HIS A 159 1.47 -4.38 -5.67
N GLU A 160 2.14 -3.89 -4.66
CA GLU A 160 2.31 -2.47 -4.38
C GLU A 160 3.65 -2.20 -3.70
N SER A 161 4.45 -1.32 -4.28
CA SER A 161 5.67 -0.87 -3.65
C SER A 161 5.42 0.33 -2.74
N TRP A 162 6.15 0.34 -1.63
CA TRP A 162 6.10 1.40 -0.61
C TRP A 162 7.51 1.95 -0.37
N ASP A 163 7.59 3.19 0.04
CA ASP A 163 8.82 3.73 0.63
C ASP A 163 9.16 2.99 1.94
N LEU A 164 10.45 2.86 2.21
CA LEU A 164 10.94 2.11 3.37
C LEU A 164 10.41 2.68 4.69
N GLU A 165 10.28 4.00 4.83
CA GLU A 165 9.78 4.65 6.03
C GLU A 165 8.36 4.22 6.35
N SER A 166 7.45 4.27 5.37
CA SER A 166 6.07 3.81 5.52
C SER A 166 5.99 2.29 5.75
N ALA A 167 6.82 1.52 5.05
CA ALA A 167 6.88 0.07 5.23
C ALA A 167 7.31 -0.33 6.64
N LEU A 168 8.28 0.38 7.23
CA LEU A 168 8.79 0.13 8.59
C LEU A 168 8.03 0.88 9.69
N HIS A 169 6.96 1.61 9.34
CA HIS A 169 6.16 2.33 10.32
C HIS A 169 5.63 1.39 11.41
N PRO A 170 5.59 1.81 12.70
CA PRO A 170 5.18 0.96 13.82
C PRO A 170 3.79 0.33 13.68
N GLN A 171 2.91 0.90 12.84
CA GLN A 171 1.56 0.40 12.58
C GLN A 171 1.42 -0.33 11.24
N THR A 172 2.51 -0.57 10.53
CA THR A 172 2.50 -1.38 9.30
C THR A 172 2.70 -2.84 9.64
N LEU A 173 1.68 -3.66 9.37
CA LEU A 173 1.59 -5.06 9.78
C LEU A 173 1.50 -6.01 8.58
N ILE A 174 2.12 -7.17 8.72
CA ILE A 174 1.68 -8.39 8.05
C ILE A 174 0.61 -9.01 8.95
N ALA A 175 -0.64 -8.71 8.64
CA ALA A 175 -1.79 -9.13 9.43
C ALA A 175 -2.22 -10.55 9.03
N TYR A 176 -2.55 -11.38 10.01
CA TYR A 176 -3.12 -12.71 9.89
C TYR A 176 -4.42 -12.87 10.70
N GLY A 177 -4.81 -11.82 11.43
CA GLY A 177 -6.03 -11.73 12.22
C GLY A 177 -6.81 -10.45 11.96
N TYR A 178 -8.14 -10.55 12.04
CA TYR A 178 -9.09 -9.46 11.87
C TYR A 178 -10.23 -9.63 12.87
N GLU A 179 -10.55 -8.58 13.65
CA GLU A 179 -11.64 -8.56 14.63
C GLU A 179 -11.61 -9.79 15.56
N GLY A 180 -10.43 -10.09 16.12
CA GLY A 180 -10.24 -11.21 17.07
C GLY A 180 -10.27 -12.61 16.45
N ARG A 181 -10.33 -12.76 15.13
CA ARG A 181 -10.38 -14.04 14.40
C ARG A 181 -9.26 -14.15 13.39
N ARG A 182 -8.97 -15.35 12.91
CA ARG A 182 -8.12 -15.58 11.75
C ARG A 182 -8.72 -14.87 10.52
N LEU A 183 -7.85 -14.41 9.62
CA LEU A 183 -8.31 -13.88 8.34
C LEU A 183 -9.09 -14.94 7.57
N ASP A 184 -10.21 -14.52 7.02
CA ASP A 184 -10.92 -15.27 5.98
C ASP A 184 -10.44 -14.86 4.58
N PRO A 185 -10.77 -15.62 3.53
CA PRO A 185 -10.37 -15.29 2.17
C PRO A 185 -10.83 -13.90 1.71
N ARG A 186 -12.01 -13.42 2.08
CA ARG A 186 -12.48 -12.07 1.73
C ARG A 186 -11.61 -10.97 2.33
N ARG A 187 -10.96 -11.25 3.46
CA ARG A 187 -10.06 -10.33 4.17
C ARG A 187 -8.60 -10.47 3.75
N GLY A 188 -8.27 -11.41 2.84
CA GLY A 188 -6.93 -11.57 2.29
C GLY A 188 -6.11 -12.67 2.97
N ALA A 189 -6.77 -13.73 3.47
CA ALA A 189 -6.09 -14.90 4.04
C ALA A 189 -5.08 -15.52 3.03
N PRO A 190 -3.99 -16.17 3.52
CA PRO A 190 -3.63 -16.41 4.93
C PRO A 190 -3.02 -15.20 5.65
N ALA A 191 -2.42 -14.24 4.90
CA ALA A 191 -1.84 -13.01 5.43
C ALA A 191 -1.99 -11.85 4.45
N ARG A 192 -2.00 -10.64 4.97
CA ARG A 192 -2.09 -9.41 4.18
C ARG A 192 -1.25 -8.29 4.77
N LEU A 193 -0.92 -7.31 3.93
CA LEU A 193 -0.41 -6.02 4.40
C LEU A 193 -1.57 -5.16 4.92
N HIS A 194 -1.36 -4.46 6.02
CA HIS A 194 -2.25 -3.42 6.49
C HIS A 194 -1.49 -2.31 7.22
N SER A 195 -1.88 -1.07 6.97
CA SER A 195 -1.39 0.10 7.72
C SER A 195 -2.41 1.24 7.65
N PRO A 196 -2.55 2.06 8.71
CA PRO A 196 -3.38 3.26 8.65
C PRO A 196 -2.69 4.45 7.97
N VAL A 197 -1.41 4.35 7.61
CA VAL A 197 -0.64 5.47 7.02
C VAL A 197 -0.68 5.52 5.49
N LYS A 198 -1.38 4.58 4.87
CA LYS A 198 -1.59 4.50 3.43
C LYS A 198 -3.05 4.23 3.12
N LEU A 199 -3.53 4.74 2.00
CA LEU A 199 -4.86 4.41 1.49
C LEU A 199 -5.04 2.91 1.25
N GLY A 200 -6.28 2.44 1.37
CA GLY A 200 -6.63 1.02 1.39
C GLY A 200 -6.13 0.19 0.21
N TYR A 201 -6.05 0.77 -1.00
CA TYR A 201 -5.52 0.06 -2.17
C TYR A 201 -4.03 -0.27 -2.07
N LYS A 202 -3.28 0.43 -1.22
CA LYS A 202 -1.87 0.08 -0.94
C LYS A 202 -1.74 -1.13 -0.01
N SER A 203 -2.82 -1.58 0.61
CA SER A 203 -2.84 -2.69 1.58
C SER A 203 -3.01 -4.04 0.88
N VAL A 204 -1.92 -4.61 0.39
CA VAL A 204 -1.88 -5.86 -0.40
C VAL A 204 -2.47 -7.03 0.37
N LYS A 205 -3.52 -7.65 -0.18
CA LYS A 205 -4.13 -8.90 0.32
C LYS A 205 -3.40 -10.12 -0.26
N TYR A 206 -3.66 -11.29 0.32
CA TYR A 206 -3.15 -12.57 -0.22
C TYR A 206 -1.64 -12.59 -0.35
N LEU A 207 -0.95 -11.99 0.61
CA LEU A 207 0.48 -11.73 0.58
C LEU A 207 1.30 -13.02 0.55
N THR A 208 2.31 -13.05 -0.33
CA THR A 208 3.27 -14.16 -0.44
C THR A 208 4.72 -13.69 -0.42
N ARG A 209 4.97 -12.41 -0.80
CA ARG A 209 6.35 -11.90 -0.84
C ARG A 209 6.46 -10.49 -0.30
N VAL A 210 7.58 -10.21 0.35
CA VAL A 210 8.05 -8.89 0.78
C VAL A 210 9.46 -8.73 0.24
N VAL A 211 9.66 -7.83 -0.70
CA VAL A 211 10.92 -7.68 -1.43
C VAL A 211 11.52 -6.30 -1.18
N PHE A 212 12.70 -6.25 -0.57
CA PHE A 212 13.42 -4.99 -0.35
C PHE A 212 14.17 -4.58 -1.62
N LEU A 213 13.96 -3.34 -2.08
CA LEU A 213 14.42 -2.85 -3.38
C LEU A 213 15.19 -1.53 -3.27
N PRO A 214 16.12 -1.25 -4.22
CA PRO A 214 16.81 0.05 -4.30
C PRO A 214 15.94 1.15 -4.91
N GLU A 215 14.96 0.76 -5.76
CA GLU A 215 14.06 1.64 -6.49
C GLU A 215 12.63 1.15 -6.37
N ARG A 216 11.66 2.04 -6.60
CA ARG A 216 10.24 1.67 -6.57
C ARG A 216 9.89 0.80 -7.78
N SER A 217 9.07 -0.21 -7.58
CA SER A 217 8.61 -1.14 -8.63
C SER A 217 7.21 -0.80 -9.17
N GLY A 218 6.67 0.38 -8.84
CA GLY A 218 5.28 0.70 -9.19
C GLY A 218 4.26 0.01 -8.30
N GLY A 219 3.19 -0.48 -8.87
CA GLY A 219 2.11 -1.20 -8.20
C GLY A 219 0.89 -1.35 -9.08
N TYR A 220 0.03 -2.31 -8.77
CA TYR A 220 -1.14 -2.61 -9.60
C TYR A 220 -1.99 -1.37 -9.91
N TRP A 221 -2.32 -0.58 -8.89
CA TRP A 221 -3.10 0.64 -9.07
C TRP A 221 -2.24 1.85 -9.43
N SER A 222 -1.01 1.92 -8.92
CA SER A 222 -0.10 3.01 -9.24
C SER A 222 0.23 3.05 -10.73
N ASP A 223 0.42 1.90 -11.37
CA ASP A 223 0.66 1.78 -12.81
C ASP A 223 -0.60 2.08 -13.66
N ARG A 224 -1.75 2.21 -13.00
CA ARG A 224 -3.05 2.58 -13.60
C ARG A 224 -3.46 4.02 -13.30
N GLY A 225 -2.52 4.85 -12.83
CA GLY A 225 -2.71 6.28 -12.60
C GLY A 225 -3.20 6.68 -11.20
N TYR A 226 -3.21 5.74 -10.25
CA TYR A 226 -3.42 6.08 -8.85
C TYR A 226 -2.14 6.61 -8.22
N GLU A 227 -2.28 7.48 -7.21
CA GLU A 227 -1.14 8.05 -6.48
C GLU A 227 -0.25 6.95 -5.87
N TRP A 228 1.05 7.00 -6.18
CA TRP A 228 1.97 5.97 -5.69
C TRP A 228 2.22 6.08 -4.19
N TYR A 229 2.43 7.29 -3.66
CA TYR A 229 2.70 7.48 -2.23
C TYR A 229 1.45 7.20 -1.39
N ALA A 230 0.32 7.78 -1.77
CA ALA A 230 -0.99 7.54 -1.19
C ALA A 230 -1.02 7.59 0.35
N GLY A 231 -0.41 8.60 0.91
CA GLY A 231 -0.37 8.86 2.35
C GLY A 231 -1.73 9.29 2.90
N THR A 232 -1.94 9.14 4.22
CA THR A 232 -3.19 9.53 4.89
C THR A 232 -2.92 10.49 6.06
#